data_a0a527657626dcbe1d3c9c3f3cff9da0
#
_entry.id   a0a527657626dcbe1d3c9c3f3cff9da0
#
_cell.length_a   1.000
_cell.length_b   1.000
_cell.length_c   1.000
_cell.angle_alpha   90.00
_cell.angle_beta   90.00
_cell.angle_gamma   90.00
#
_symmetry.space_group_name_H-M   'P 1'
#
loop_
_entity.id
_entity.type
_entity.pdbx_description
1 polymer ?
#
loop_
_entity_poly.entity_id
_entity_poly.type
_entity_poly.pdbx_seq_one_letter_code
_entity_poly.pdbx_strand_id
1 'polypeptide(L)'
;KNLESLMDSFVSWLKDASYGKDMKDIYVIGDGMQFGSCLEGQLKLMETMCMPTMFNDILEFSHGMHRSLNTSSHVLLLDDGTEKELMYKTYQYLKSKHIPVLLITNQSYAYEDYIYPVDLYHVDHSIFSIIYLIQIISVFVPELHGLDPNRDANNDYTDFVNTRV
;
A
#
# COMPACT_ATOMS: atom_id res chain seq x y z
N LYS A 1 16.12 6.89 12.57
CA LYS A 1 15.29 8.08 12.25
C LYS A 1 14.09 8.05 13.19
N ASN A 2 13.63 9.21 13.67
CA ASN A 2 12.37 9.25 14.41
C ASN A 2 11.17 9.14 13.42
N LEU A 3 9.99 8.84 13.92
CA LEU A 3 8.78 8.64 13.08
C LEU A 3 8.42 9.93 12.30
N GLU A 4 8.65 11.09 12.88
CA GLU A 4 8.40 12.38 12.24
C GLU A 4 9.27 12.58 10.98
N SER A 5 10.58 12.33 11.08
CA SER A 5 11.47 12.42 9.91
C SER A 5 11.17 11.36 8.84
N LEU A 6 10.62 10.20 9.24
CA LEU A 6 10.14 9.19 8.30
C LEU A 6 8.89 9.69 7.57
N MET A 7 7.94 10.27 8.29
CA MET A 7 6.73 10.85 7.71
C MET A 7 7.06 11.94 6.68
N ASP A 8 7.88 12.93 7.06
CA ASP A 8 8.23 14.05 6.18
C ASP A 8 8.90 13.58 4.88
N SER A 9 9.84 12.63 4.99
CA SER A 9 10.54 12.10 3.83
C SER A 9 9.60 11.29 2.92
N PHE A 10 8.69 10.52 3.51
CA PHE A 10 7.75 9.69 2.75
C PHE A 10 6.66 10.53 2.07
N VAL A 11 6.11 11.52 2.77
CA VAL A 11 5.12 12.44 2.17
C VAL A 11 5.73 13.22 1.01
N SER A 12 6.96 13.72 1.16
CA SER A 12 7.67 14.38 0.05
C SER A 12 7.81 13.44 -1.14
N TRP A 13 8.23 12.20 -0.90
CA TRP A 13 8.38 11.20 -1.95
C TRP A 13 7.05 10.85 -2.64
N LEU A 14 5.94 10.69 -1.87
CA LEU A 14 4.61 10.44 -2.43
C LEU A 14 4.14 11.57 -3.36
N LYS A 15 4.42 12.83 -3.02
CA LYS A 15 4.12 13.99 -3.86
C LYS A 15 4.88 13.94 -5.18
N ASP A 16 6.18 13.67 -5.11
CA ASP A 16 7.04 13.60 -6.30
C ASP A 16 6.66 12.42 -7.20
N ALA A 17 6.30 11.28 -6.63
CA ALA A 17 5.89 10.10 -7.35
C ALA A 17 4.49 10.20 -7.99
N SER A 18 3.64 11.13 -7.54
CA SER A 18 2.23 11.25 -7.96
C SER A 18 1.45 9.94 -7.82
N TYR A 19 1.81 9.12 -6.83
CA TYR A 19 1.15 7.83 -6.58
C TYR A 19 -0.32 8.04 -6.21
N GLY A 20 -1.19 7.19 -6.74
CA GLY A 20 -2.63 7.24 -6.47
C GLY A 20 -3.45 8.06 -7.47
N LYS A 21 -2.80 8.70 -8.45
CA LYS A 21 -3.54 9.45 -9.49
C LYS A 21 -4.43 8.50 -10.32
N ASP A 22 -5.68 8.90 -10.52
CA ASP A 22 -6.69 8.16 -11.30
C ASP A 22 -6.97 6.73 -10.80
N MET A 23 -6.68 6.45 -9.52
CA MET A 23 -6.88 5.17 -8.87
C MET A 23 -8.34 4.75 -8.87
N LYS A 24 -8.64 3.50 -9.27
CA LYS A 24 -9.97 2.88 -9.25
C LYS A 24 -10.08 1.75 -8.24
N ASP A 25 -9.01 1.06 -8.03
CA ASP A 25 -8.86 -0.02 -7.06
C ASP A 25 -7.40 -0.12 -6.61
N ILE A 26 -7.17 -0.75 -5.47
CA ILE A 26 -5.83 -0.94 -4.92
C ILE A 26 -5.65 -2.37 -4.42
N TYR A 27 -4.47 -2.92 -4.67
CA TYR A 27 -4.03 -4.22 -4.21
C TYR A 27 -2.88 -4.04 -3.23
N VAL A 28 -3.05 -4.50 -1.99
CA VAL A 28 -2.02 -4.49 -0.95
C VAL A 28 -1.45 -5.88 -0.83
N ILE A 29 -0.24 -6.08 -1.31
CA ILE A 29 0.38 -7.39 -1.45
C ILE A 29 1.68 -7.42 -0.62
N GLY A 30 1.82 -8.42 0.23
CA GLY A 30 2.99 -8.56 1.08
C GLY A 30 3.59 -9.94 1.04
N ASP A 31 4.77 -10.06 1.61
CA ASP A 31 5.40 -11.34 1.88
C ASP A 31 5.61 -11.55 3.38
N GLY A 32 5.84 -12.78 3.78
CA GLY A 32 6.20 -13.14 5.14
C GLY A 32 5.32 -12.52 6.22
N MET A 33 5.91 -11.78 7.13
CA MET A 33 5.21 -11.12 8.24
C MET A 33 4.33 -9.95 7.76
N GLN A 34 4.56 -9.41 6.58
CA GLN A 34 3.80 -8.28 6.04
C GLN A 34 2.39 -8.65 5.58
N PHE A 35 2.03 -9.92 5.55
CA PHE A 35 0.64 -10.33 5.33
C PHE A 35 -0.32 -9.70 6.35
N GLY A 36 0.09 -9.60 7.63
CA GLY A 36 -0.68 -8.88 8.65
C GLY A 36 -0.83 -7.39 8.35
N SER A 37 0.24 -6.75 7.85
CA SER A 37 0.22 -5.35 7.40
C SER A 37 -0.70 -5.15 6.18
N CYS A 38 -0.80 -6.14 5.30
CA CYS A 38 -1.72 -6.08 4.15
C CYS A 38 -3.19 -6.05 4.59
N LEU A 39 -3.55 -6.82 5.59
CA LEU A 39 -4.91 -6.86 6.15
C LEU A 39 -5.30 -5.48 6.72
N GLU A 40 -4.43 -4.88 7.54
CA GLU A 40 -4.65 -3.54 8.08
C GLU A 40 -4.64 -2.49 6.96
N GLY A 41 -3.75 -2.63 6.01
CA GLY A 41 -3.66 -1.73 4.85
C GLY A 41 -4.93 -1.75 4.01
N GLN A 42 -5.49 -2.91 3.74
CA GLN A 42 -6.77 -3.05 3.05
C GLN A 42 -7.86 -2.25 3.75
N LEU A 43 -8.02 -2.46 5.05
CA LEU A 43 -9.07 -1.79 5.82
C LEU A 43 -8.88 -0.28 5.80
N LYS A 44 -7.69 0.22 6.14
CA LYS A 44 -7.41 1.66 6.20
C LYS A 44 -7.60 2.36 4.86
N LEU A 45 -7.11 1.78 3.78
CA LEU A 45 -7.24 2.37 2.45
C LEU A 45 -8.70 2.33 1.96
N MET A 46 -9.44 1.26 2.26
CA MET A 46 -10.86 1.19 1.93
C MET A 46 -11.68 2.25 2.66
N GLU A 47 -11.42 2.45 3.96
CA GLU A 47 -12.12 3.44 4.79
C GLU A 47 -11.90 4.87 4.31
N THR A 48 -10.67 5.23 3.95
CA THR A 48 -10.31 6.62 3.61
C THR A 48 -10.49 6.95 2.14
N MET A 49 -10.26 5.99 1.24
CA MET A 49 -10.41 6.19 -0.20
C MET A 49 -11.80 5.83 -0.71
N CYS A 50 -12.59 5.05 0.05
CA CYS A 50 -13.93 4.58 -0.30
C CYS A 50 -13.96 3.90 -1.66
N MET A 51 -12.97 3.04 -1.92
CA MET A 51 -12.82 2.28 -3.16
C MET A 51 -12.48 0.81 -2.90
N PRO A 52 -12.68 -0.09 -3.87
CA PRO A 52 -12.31 -1.49 -3.72
C PRO A 52 -10.81 -1.63 -3.37
N THR A 53 -10.55 -2.30 -2.26
CA THR A 53 -9.19 -2.59 -1.81
C THR A 53 -9.08 -4.08 -1.55
N MET A 54 -8.14 -4.74 -2.23
CA MET A 54 -7.85 -6.16 -2.10
C MET A 54 -6.51 -6.34 -1.40
N PHE A 55 -6.33 -7.46 -0.71
CA PHE A 55 -5.05 -7.84 -0.13
C PHE A 55 -4.79 -9.33 -0.32
N ASN A 56 -3.51 -9.69 -0.39
CA ASN A 56 -3.08 -11.08 -0.31
C ASN A 56 -1.57 -11.18 -0.05
N ASP A 57 -1.08 -12.39 0.15
CA ASP A 57 0.34 -12.64 0.05
C ASP A 57 0.80 -12.75 -1.41
N ILE A 58 2.09 -12.60 -1.64
CA ILE A 58 2.67 -12.56 -2.99
C ILE A 58 2.54 -13.91 -3.73
N LEU A 59 2.53 -15.03 -3.02
CA LEU A 59 2.39 -16.35 -3.62
C LEU A 59 0.98 -16.52 -4.18
N GLU A 60 -0.05 -16.24 -3.38
CA GLU A 60 -1.45 -16.29 -3.81
C GLU A 60 -1.77 -15.23 -4.89
N PHE A 61 -1.19 -14.05 -4.79
CA PHE A 61 -1.29 -13.03 -5.84
C PHE A 61 -0.78 -13.58 -7.18
N SER A 62 0.32 -14.29 -7.15
CA SER A 62 0.95 -14.90 -8.34
C SER A 62 0.12 -16.03 -8.95
N HIS A 63 -0.71 -16.73 -8.17
CA HIS A 63 -1.57 -17.80 -8.68
C HIS A 63 -2.75 -17.31 -9.53
N GLY A 64 -3.30 -16.12 -9.27
CA GLY A 64 -4.47 -15.70 -10.03
C GLY A 64 -4.91 -14.25 -9.87
N MET A 65 -4.68 -13.62 -8.74
CA MET A 65 -5.19 -12.27 -8.45
C MET A 65 -4.65 -11.22 -9.45
N HIS A 66 -3.42 -11.37 -9.93
CA HIS A 66 -2.82 -10.49 -10.94
C HIS A 66 -3.63 -10.39 -12.24
N ARG A 67 -4.53 -11.36 -12.52
CA ARG A 67 -5.36 -11.37 -13.75
C ARG A 67 -6.45 -10.30 -13.74
N SER A 68 -6.85 -9.78 -12.60
CA SER A 68 -7.85 -8.71 -12.46
C SER A 68 -7.28 -7.31 -12.65
N LEU A 69 -5.95 -7.17 -12.69
CA LEU A 69 -5.29 -5.88 -12.81
C LEU A 69 -5.51 -5.24 -14.19
N ASN A 70 -5.60 -3.92 -14.16
CA ASN A 70 -5.65 -3.07 -15.35
C ASN A 70 -4.84 -1.78 -15.10
N THR A 71 -4.75 -0.90 -16.07
CA THR A 71 -3.94 0.34 -15.96
C THR A 71 -4.49 1.38 -14.97
N SER A 72 -5.71 1.20 -14.47
CA SER A 72 -6.29 2.04 -13.40
C SER A 72 -6.13 1.40 -12.01
N SER A 73 -5.68 0.15 -11.95
CA SER A 73 -5.35 -0.54 -10.69
C SER A 73 -4.05 0.03 -10.13
N HIS A 74 -3.97 0.14 -8.80
CA HIS A 74 -2.74 0.48 -8.11
C HIS A 74 -2.30 -0.69 -7.24
N VAL A 75 -1.00 -0.93 -7.15
CA VAL A 75 -0.45 -2.02 -6.34
C VAL A 75 0.53 -1.46 -5.33
N LEU A 76 0.32 -1.81 -4.07
CA LEU A 76 1.24 -1.56 -2.97
C LEU A 76 1.89 -2.87 -2.59
N LEU A 77 3.19 -2.98 -2.79
CA LEU A 77 4.01 -4.14 -2.45
C LEU A 77 4.75 -3.87 -1.13
N LEU A 78 4.60 -4.78 -0.17
CA LEU A 78 5.20 -4.71 1.16
C LEU A 78 6.20 -5.87 1.31
N ASP A 79 7.48 -5.58 1.16
CA ASP A 79 8.56 -6.56 1.08
C ASP A 79 9.41 -6.57 2.34
N ASP A 80 9.44 -7.69 3.07
CA ASP A 80 10.36 -7.91 4.20
C ASP A 80 11.57 -8.77 3.84
N GLY A 81 11.67 -9.18 2.59
CA GLY A 81 12.77 -9.97 2.04
C GLY A 81 12.55 -11.47 2.08
N THR A 82 11.40 -11.96 2.55
CA THR A 82 11.07 -13.40 2.58
C THR A 82 10.98 -13.96 1.16
N GLU A 83 10.24 -13.28 0.26
CA GLU A 83 10.07 -13.66 -1.15
C GLU A 83 10.70 -12.61 -2.10
N LYS A 84 11.88 -12.13 -1.73
CA LYS A 84 12.58 -11.01 -2.38
C LYS A 84 12.60 -11.07 -3.90
N GLU A 85 12.94 -12.22 -4.47
CA GLU A 85 13.07 -12.35 -5.93
C GLU A 85 11.71 -12.25 -6.63
N LEU A 86 10.69 -12.90 -6.06
CA LEU A 86 9.34 -12.88 -6.59
C LEU A 86 8.74 -11.47 -6.46
N MET A 87 8.94 -10.80 -5.33
CA MET A 87 8.48 -9.44 -5.07
C MET A 87 9.05 -8.46 -6.08
N TYR A 88 10.36 -8.50 -6.32
CA TYR A 88 11.02 -7.63 -7.29
C TYR A 88 10.62 -7.92 -8.74
N LYS A 89 10.50 -9.19 -9.12
CA LYS A 89 9.99 -9.57 -10.45
C LYS A 89 8.54 -9.11 -10.67
N THR A 90 7.71 -9.20 -9.64
CA THR A 90 6.34 -8.68 -9.68
C THR A 90 6.34 -7.16 -9.88
N TYR A 91 7.17 -6.42 -9.14
CA TYR A 91 7.36 -4.99 -9.35
C TYR A 91 7.75 -4.66 -10.80
N GLN A 92 8.78 -5.34 -11.35
CA GLN A 92 9.22 -5.13 -12.72
C GLN A 92 8.12 -5.46 -13.76
N TYR A 93 7.37 -6.54 -13.53
CA TYR A 93 6.24 -6.91 -14.38
C TYR A 93 5.16 -5.81 -14.38
N LEU A 94 4.74 -5.33 -13.24
CA LEU A 94 3.74 -4.27 -13.11
C LEU A 94 4.19 -2.98 -13.82
N LYS A 95 5.44 -2.58 -13.64
CA LYS A 95 6.04 -1.46 -14.37
C LYS A 95 5.99 -1.66 -15.89
N SER A 96 6.33 -2.86 -16.36
CA SER A 96 6.29 -3.18 -17.80
C SER A 96 4.89 -3.10 -18.40
N LYS A 97 3.84 -3.24 -17.57
CA LYS A 97 2.42 -3.13 -17.95
C LYS A 97 1.83 -1.74 -17.73
N HIS A 98 2.64 -0.78 -17.30
CA HIS A 98 2.20 0.56 -16.91
C HIS A 98 1.12 0.55 -15.82
N ILE A 99 1.16 -0.44 -14.94
CA ILE A 99 0.31 -0.52 -13.74
C ILE A 99 1.03 0.24 -12.63
N PRO A 100 0.43 1.29 -12.06
CA PRO A 100 1.01 2.03 -10.96
C PRO A 100 1.34 1.12 -9.76
N VAL A 101 2.61 1.09 -9.37
CA VAL A 101 3.11 0.24 -8.29
C VAL A 101 4.02 1.03 -7.38
N LEU A 102 3.85 0.83 -6.07
CA LEU A 102 4.77 1.29 -5.03
C LEU A 102 5.32 0.07 -4.31
N LEU A 103 6.63 -0.05 -4.25
CA LEU A 103 7.33 -1.08 -3.48
C LEU A 103 7.96 -0.46 -2.24
N ILE A 104 7.47 -0.86 -1.06
CA ILE A 104 8.08 -0.53 0.23
C ILE A 104 8.92 -1.71 0.67
N THR A 105 10.22 -1.51 0.83
CA THR A 105 11.16 -2.60 1.07
C THR A 105 12.33 -2.21 1.96
N ASN A 106 12.87 -3.19 2.71
CA ASN A 106 14.15 -3.08 3.40
C ASN A 106 15.32 -3.65 2.59
N GLN A 107 15.04 -4.15 1.37
CA GLN A 107 16.04 -4.77 0.53
C GLN A 107 16.76 -3.75 -0.35
N SER A 108 18.02 -4.03 -0.66
CA SER A 108 18.77 -3.27 -1.65
C SER A 108 18.46 -3.78 -3.04
N TYR A 109 17.64 -3.05 -3.77
CA TYR A 109 17.41 -3.25 -5.21
C TYR A 109 18.21 -2.21 -6.01
N ALA A 110 18.31 -2.42 -7.33
CA ALA A 110 18.75 -1.34 -8.21
C ALA A 110 17.81 -0.14 -8.02
N TYR A 111 18.41 1.08 -7.96
CA TYR A 111 17.59 2.28 -7.79
C TYR A 111 16.63 2.42 -8.97
N GLU A 112 15.37 2.34 -8.68
CA GLU A 112 14.28 2.53 -9.63
C GLU A 112 13.22 3.45 -9.03
N ASP A 113 12.50 4.18 -9.88
CA ASP A 113 11.36 4.99 -9.47
C ASP A 113 10.30 4.10 -8.82
N TYR A 114 9.60 4.63 -7.80
CA TYR A 114 8.53 3.96 -7.07
C TYR A 114 8.97 2.82 -6.12
N ILE A 115 10.27 2.72 -5.83
CA ILE A 115 10.80 1.91 -4.71
C ILE A 115 11.09 2.85 -3.54
N TYR A 116 10.42 2.64 -2.41
CA TYR A 116 10.68 3.40 -1.19
C TYR A 116 11.47 2.55 -0.19
N PRO A 117 12.72 2.89 0.08
CA PRO A 117 13.54 2.15 1.02
C PRO A 117 13.12 2.48 2.45
N VAL A 118 12.80 1.45 3.23
CA VAL A 118 12.53 1.56 4.67
C VAL A 118 13.69 0.97 5.44
N ASP A 119 14.20 1.73 6.41
CA ASP A 119 15.21 1.24 7.32
C ASP A 119 14.54 0.41 8.43
N LEU A 120 14.49 -0.88 8.22
CA LEU A 120 13.91 -1.85 9.15
C LEU A 120 15.03 -2.46 9.99
N TYR A 121 15.49 -1.75 11.02
CA TYR A 121 16.59 -2.17 11.89
C TYR A 121 16.35 -3.51 12.61
N HIS A 122 15.09 -3.91 12.80
CA HIS A 122 14.72 -5.18 13.41
C HIS A 122 13.53 -5.77 12.67
N VAL A 123 13.67 -7.00 12.18
CA VAL A 123 12.60 -7.73 11.47
C VAL A 123 11.30 -7.76 12.28
N ASP A 124 11.41 -7.97 13.60
CA ASP A 124 10.26 -8.02 14.52
C ASP A 124 9.50 -6.68 14.65
N HIS A 125 10.10 -5.56 14.27
CA HIS A 125 9.50 -4.23 14.32
C HIS A 125 9.15 -3.67 12.94
N SER A 126 9.44 -4.41 11.88
CA SER A 126 9.16 -3.98 10.49
C SER A 126 7.67 -3.73 10.27
N ILE A 127 6.80 -4.55 10.86
CA ILE A 127 5.34 -4.42 10.82
C ILE A 127 4.90 -3.02 11.25
N PHE A 128 5.42 -2.49 12.37
CA PHE A 128 5.03 -1.17 12.87
C PHE A 128 5.42 -0.04 11.93
N SER A 129 6.61 -0.12 11.35
CA SER A 129 7.08 0.87 10.37
C SER A 129 6.23 0.85 9.11
N ILE A 130 5.89 -0.33 8.60
CA ILE A 130 5.06 -0.49 7.40
C ILE A 130 3.62 -0.05 7.67
N ILE A 131 3.03 -0.43 8.80
CA ILE A 131 1.69 0.06 9.21
C ILE A 131 1.68 1.58 9.29
N TYR A 132 2.71 2.19 9.85
CA TYR A 132 2.82 3.66 9.91
C TYR A 132 2.86 4.29 8.52
N LEU A 133 3.60 3.73 7.57
CA LEU A 133 3.61 4.20 6.18
C LEU A 133 2.26 4.02 5.49
N ILE A 134 1.55 2.92 5.75
CA ILE A 134 0.20 2.69 5.25
C ILE A 134 -0.77 3.75 5.79
N GLN A 135 -0.67 4.10 7.08
CA GLN A 135 -1.47 5.18 7.67
C GLN A 135 -1.17 6.53 7.01
N ILE A 136 0.08 6.81 6.69
CA ILE A 136 0.45 8.00 5.91
C ILE A 136 -0.20 7.97 4.53
N ILE A 137 -0.11 6.85 3.80
CA ILE A 137 -0.73 6.69 2.48
C ILE A 137 -2.24 6.95 2.58
N SER A 138 -2.91 6.36 3.59
CA SER A 138 -4.36 6.44 3.74
C SER A 138 -4.89 7.86 3.99
N VAL A 139 -4.07 8.77 4.48
CA VAL A 139 -4.43 10.17 4.70
C VAL A 139 -3.94 11.05 3.53
N PHE A 140 -2.66 10.98 3.20
CA PHE A 140 -2.05 11.91 2.27
C PHE A 140 -2.38 11.63 0.81
N VAL A 141 -2.56 10.37 0.41
CA VAL A 141 -2.90 10.08 -1.00
C VAL A 141 -4.29 10.61 -1.37
N PRO A 142 -5.37 10.39 -0.58
CA PRO A 142 -6.64 11.06 -0.84
C PRO A 142 -6.51 12.59 -0.92
N GLU A 143 -5.85 13.22 0.05
CA GLU A 143 -5.66 14.68 0.08
C GLU A 143 -4.90 15.21 -1.13
N LEU A 144 -3.85 14.53 -1.58
CA LEU A 144 -3.10 14.89 -2.79
C LEU A 144 -3.96 14.92 -4.06
N HIS A 145 -5.06 14.18 -4.06
CA HIS A 145 -6.01 14.09 -5.17
C HIS A 145 -7.34 14.83 -4.89
N GLY A 146 -7.35 15.69 -3.88
CA GLY A 146 -8.51 16.54 -3.55
C GLY A 146 -9.68 15.80 -2.92
N LEU A 147 -9.44 14.64 -2.32
CA LEU A 147 -10.43 13.87 -1.59
C LEU A 147 -10.26 14.09 -0.09
N ASP A 148 -11.37 14.31 0.62
CA ASP A 148 -11.36 14.31 2.09
C ASP A 148 -11.35 12.86 2.59
N PRO A 149 -10.30 12.42 3.33
CA PRO A 149 -10.27 11.06 3.90
C PRO A 149 -11.37 10.82 4.94
N ASN A 150 -11.98 11.88 5.48
CA ASN A 150 -13.09 11.79 6.45
C ASN A 150 -14.46 12.03 5.81
N ARG A 151 -14.56 12.04 4.47
CA ARG A 151 -15.85 12.26 3.81
C ARG A 151 -16.88 11.23 4.22
N ASP A 152 -18.12 11.66 4.26
CA ASP A 152 -19.25 10.76 4.48
C ASP A 152 -19.42 9.79 3.29
N ALA A 153 -19.42 8.50 3.60
CA ALA A 153 -19.65 7.44 2.63
C ALA A 153 -20.31 6.24 3.33
N ASN A 154 -21.63 6.14 3.18
CA ASN A 154 -22.45 5.08 3.79
C ASN A 154 -22.30 4.99 5.32
N ASN A 155 -22.04 6.10 6.00
CA ASN A 155 -21.85 6.13 7.46
C ASN A 155 -23.12 5.77 8.22
N ASP A 156 -24.30 5.90 7.59
CA ASP A 156 -25.60 5.49 8.10
C ASP A 156 -25.76 3.96 8.23
N TYR A 157 -24.88 3.17 7.57
CA TYR A 157 -24.90 1.71 7.65
C TYR A 157 -24.82 1.21 9.10
N THR A 158 -23.94 1.79 9.91
CA THR A 158 -23.74 1.38 11.31
C THR A 158 -24.96 1.67 12.19
N ASP A 159 -25.72 2.71 11.87
CA ASP A 159 -26.94 3.05 12.57
C ASP A 159 -28.10 2.16 12.12
N PHE A 160 -28.17 1.86 10.82
CA PHE A 160 -29.20 1.01 10.25
C PHE A 160 -29.11 -0.45 10.74
N VAL A 161 -27.89 -1.03 10.78
CA VAL A 161 -27.68 -2.42 11.21
C VAL A 161 -27.40 -2.57 12.72
N ASN A 162 -27.41 -1.45 13.46
CA ASN A 162 -27.19 -1.42 14.91
C ASN A 162 -25.92 -2.17 15.36
N THR A 163 -24.79 -1.90 14.70
CA THR A 163 -23.51 -2.55 14.99
C THR A 163 -22.73 -1.89 16.15
N ARG A 164 -23.20 -0.75 16.65
CA ARG A 164 -22.59 -0.11 17.82
C ARG A 164 -23.14 -0.76 19.08
N VAL A 165 -22.27 -1.52 19.76
CA VAL A 165 -22.51 -2.09 21.08
C VAL A 165 -22.04 -1.14 22.14
#